data_8e7aef85b54e82ccf5c414464f36f7bc
#
_entry.id   8e7aef85b54e82ccf5c414464f36f7bc
#
_cell.length_a   1.000
_cell.length_b   1.000
_cell.length_c   1.000
_cell.angle_alpha   90.00
_cell.angle_beta   90.00
_cell.angle_gamma   90.00
#
_symmetry.space_group_name_H-M   'P 1'
#
loop_
_entity.id
_entity.type
_entity.pdbx_description
1 polymer ?
#
loop_
_entity_poly.entity_id
_entity_poly.type
_entity_poly.pdbx_seq_one_letter_code
_entity_poly.pdbx_strand_id
1 'polypeptide(L)'
;MTKDATTPGDAAVLNNEQLQRYSRQIVLPEVDEEGQQRLAGSRVLVLGLGGLGSPVATYLAAAGVGRLELVDPDRVDVSNLHRQILHRTATVGMAKTDSARVSLSALNPDVEIVTHASRLHGGELRDAVAGVDVVVDGTDNFESRFELNRACVALRKPLVYGAVVGMEGQASVFRCDVDGSPCYACLYQDVAGHPDAERPASSWENCSGQGVLGPVAGLVGCIQATEALKVLLGMDS
;
A
#
# COMPACT_ATOMS: atom_id res chain seq x y z
N MET A 1 -35.86 -4.73 -15.62
CA MET A 1 -34.76 -3.86 -15.99
C MET A 1 -33.49 -4.58 -15.54
N THR A 2 -32.83 -5.15 -16.51
CA THR A 2 -31.70 -6.07 -16.40
C THR A 2 -30.46 -5.30 -15.95
N LYS A 3 -29.85 -5.76 -14.84
CA LYS A 3 -28.50 -5.31 -14.44
C LYS A 3 -27.52 -5.77 -15.51
N ASP A 4 -26.85 -4.82 -16.15
CA ASP A 4 -25.68 -5.09 -16.96
C ASP A 4 -24.60 -5.72 -16.07
N ALA A 5 -24.36 -7.00 -16.32
CA ALA A 5 -23.19 -7.69 -15.80
C ALA A 5 -21.99 -7.13 -16.58
N THR A 6 -21.14 -6.36 -15.91
CA THR A 6 -19.80 -6.03 -16.41
C THR A 6 -19.09 -7.34 -16.72
N THR A 7 -18.82 -7.56 -17.99
CA THR A 7 -18.02 -8.68 -18.50
C THR A 7 -16.68 -8.68 -17.77
N PRO A 8 -16.19 -9.82 -17.25
CA PRO A 8 -14.82 -9.92 -16.75
C PRO A 8 -13.88 -9.58 -17.90
N GLY A 9 -13.08 -8.51 -17.73
CA GLY A 9 -12.06 -8.13 -18.70
C GLY A 9 -11.15 -9.33 -18.97
N ASP A 10 -10.68 -9.46 -20.22
CA ASP A 10 -9.78 -10.53 -20.66
C ASP A 10 -8.68 -10.74 -19.61
N ALA A 11 -8.71 -11.90 -18.95
CA ALA A 11 -7.69 -12.27 -17.99
C ALA A 11 -6.34 -12.22 -18.71
N ALA A 12 -5.39 -11.47 -18.19
CA ALA A 12 -4.07 -11.32 -18.79
C ALA A 12 -3.41 -12.70 -18.87
N VAL A 13 -3.29 -13.24 -20.08
CA VAL A 13 -2.64 -14.54 -20.30
C VAL A 13 -1.16 -14.39 -19.99
N LEU A 14 -0.66 -15.14 -19.00
CA LEU A 14 0.75 -15.12 -18.61
C LEU A 14 1.61 -15.74 -19.72
N ASN A 15 2.69 -15.06 -20.09
CA ASN A 15 3.67 -15.60 -21.03
C ASN A 15 4.66 -16.53 -20.31
N ASN A 16 5.54 -17.23 -21.06
CA ASN A 16 6.48 -18.20 -20.50
C ASN A 16 7.48 -17.58 -19.50
N GLU A 17 7.92 -16.33 -19.72
CA GLU A 17 8.81 -15.64 -18.78
C GLU A 17 8.10 -15.33 -17.46
N GLN A 18 6.85 -14.91 -17.51
CA GLN A 18 5.99 -14.66 -16.35
C GLN A 18 5.70 -15.95 -15.59
N LEU A 19 5.36 -17.03 -16.28
CA LEU A 19 5.18 -18.36 -15.67
C LEU A 19 6.45 -18.81 -14.95
N GLN A 20 7.63 -18.60 -15.54
CA GLN A 20 8.90 -18.89 -14.90
C GLN A 20 9.17 -17.98 -13.69
N ARG A 21 8.95 -16.67 -13.83
CA ARG A 21 9.14 -15.66 -12.77
C ARG A 21 8.31 -15.97 -11.54
N TYR A 22 7.03 -16.30 -11.74
CA TYR A 22 6.07 -16.52 -10.66
C TYR A 22 5.91 -18.02 -10.29
N SER A 23 6.72 -18.92 -10.85
CA SER A 23 6.57 -20.37 -10.69
C SER A 23 6.45 -20.83 -9.23
N ARG A 24 7.19 -20.20 -8.31
CA ARG A 24 7.16 -20.55 -6.88
C ARG A 24 5.90 -20.05 -6.15
N GLN A 25 5.24 -19.06 -6.71
CA GLN A 25 3.99 -18.50 -6.20
C GLN A 25 2.78 -19.24 -6.79
N ILE A 26 2.83 -19.58 -8.07
CA ILE A 26 1.78 -20.32 -8.79
C ILE A 26 1.56 -21.74 -8.22
N VAL A 27 2.59 -22.38 -7.64
CA VAL A 27 2.43 -23.72 -7.04
C VAL A 27 1.68 -23.71 -5.70
N LEU A 28 1.39 -22.55 -5.15
CA LEU A 28 0.53 -22.44 -3.96
C LEU A 28 -0.93 -22.61 -4.40
N PRO A 29 -1.69 -23.57 -3.80
CA PRO A 29 -3.09 -23.79 -4.16
C PRO A 29 -3.99 -22.56 -4.03
N GLU A 30 -3.62 -21.65 -3.13
CA GLU A 30 -4.34 -20.41 -2.86
C GLU A 30 -4.08 -19.33 -3.92
N VAL A 31 -3.02 -19.48 -4.71
CA VAL A 31 -2.68 -18.55 -5.81
C VAL A 31 -3.04 -19.17 -7.13
N ASP A 32 -2.42 -20.28 -7.48
CA ASP A 32 -2.47 -20.97 -8.77
C ASP A 32 -2.20 -20.04 -9.99
N GLU A 33 -2.48 -20.49 -11.20
CA GLU A 33 -2.30 -19.69 -12.42
C GLU A 33 -3.39 -18.62 -12.55
N GLU A 34 -4.62 -18.94 -12.12
CA GLU A 34 -5.74 -17.99 -12.15
C GLU A 34 -5.52 -16.84 -11.15
N GLY A 35 -5.06 -17.11 -9.94
CA GLY A 35 -4.70 -16.09 -8.97
C GLY A 35 -3.55 -15.22 -9.47
N GLN A 36 -2.54 -15.80 -10.11
CA GLN A 36 -1.45 -15.00 -10.69
C GLN A 36 -1.94 -14.09 -11.82
N GLN A 37 -2.85 -14.55 -12.67
CA GLN A 37 -3.50 -13.72 -13.68
C GLN A 37 -4.32 -12.60 -13.04
N ARG A 38 -5.01 -12.90 -11.93
CA ARG A 38 -5.75 -11.90 -11.13
C ARG A 38 -4.82 -10.83 -10.57
N LEU A 39 -3.66 -11.20 -10.02
CA LEU A 39 -2.65 -10.24 -9.57
C LEU A 39 -2.14 -9.37 -10.72
N ALA A 40 -1.85 -9.98 -11.88
CA ALA A 40 -1.39 -9.25 -13.07
C ALA A 40 -2.44 -8.25 -13.62
N GLY A 41 -3.73 -8.51 -13.38
CA GLY A 41 -4.83 -7.58 -13.71
C GLY A 41 -5.11 -6.53 -12.62
N SER A 42 -4.52 -6.67 -11.44
CA SER A 42 -4.86 -5.84 -10.28
C SER A 42 -4.08 -4.53 -10.22
N ARG A 43 -4.67 -3.54 -9.53
CA ARG A 43 -4.12 -2.20 -9.34
C ARG A 43 -4.07 -1.86 -7.86
N VAL A 44 -2.93 -1.39 -7.37
CA VAL A 44 -2.76 -1.02 -5.96
C VAL A 44 -2.24 0.41 -5.84
N LEU A 45 -2.87 1.19 -4.97
CA LEU A 45 -2.39 2.50 -4.56
C LEU A 45 -1.57 2.35 -3.27
N VAL A 46 -0.34 2.85 -3.29
CA VAL A 46 0.55 2.88 -2.11
C VAL A 46 0.83 4.34 -1.75
N LEU A 47 0.33 4.78 -0.60
CA LEU A 47 0.60 6.11 -0.07
C LEU A 47 1.77 6.05 0.93
N GLY A 48 2.81 6.83 0.64
CA GLY A 48 4.05 6.84 1.41
C GLY A 48 5.02 5.75 0.96
N LEU A 49 6.24 6.15 0.59
CA LEU A 49 7.34 5.28 0.19
C LEU A 49 8.47 5.28 1.24
N GLY A 50 8.06 5.43 2.49
CA GLY A 50 8.93 5.40 3.66
C GLY A 50 9.34 4.00 4.09
N GLY A 51 9.54 3.80 5.39
CA GLY A 51 9.94 2.50 5.95
C GLY A 51 8.92 1.38 5.76
N LEU A 52 7.62 1.71 5.73
CA LEU A 52 6.51 0.79 5.46
C LEU A 52 6.31 0.58 3.95
N GLY A 53 6.13 1.67 3.20
CA GLY A 53 5.83 1.59 1.77
C GLY A 53 6.97 1.03 0.92
N SER A 54 8.24 1.14 1.37
CA SER A 54 9.38 0.54 0.69
C SER A 54 9.24 -0.98 0.51
N PRO A 55 9.09 -1.80 1.56
CA PRO A 55 8.87 -3.23 1.41
C PRO A 55 7.52 -3.55 0.75
N VAL A 56 6.46 -2.78 1.05
CA VAL A 56 5.15 -2.95 0.39
C VAL A 56 5.30 -2.90 -1.14
N ALA A 57 5.79 -1.79 -1.67
CA ALA A 57 5.93 -1.61 -3.11
C ALA A 57 6.86 -2.67 -3.73
N THR A 58 7.94 -3.03 -3.03
CA THR A 58 8.89 -4.04 -3.49
C THR A 58 8.23 -5.41 -3.62
N TYR A 59 7.50 -5.88 -2.59
CA TYR A 59 6.88 -7.20 -2.62
C TYR A 59 5.68 -7.28 -3.56
N LEU A 60 4.87 -6.22 -3.67
CA LEU A 60 3.77 -6.16 -4.63
C LEU A 60 4.28 -6.21 -6.07
N ALA A 61 5.36 -5.48 -6.38
CA ALA A 61 5.99 -5.55 -7.70
C ALA A 61 6.61 -6.93 -7.96
N ALA A 62 7.32 -7.50 -6.98
CA ALA A 62 7.92 -8.83 -7.11
C ALA A 62 6.86 -9.93 -7.31
N ALA A 63 5.70 -9.80 -6.65
CA ALA A 63 4.57 -10.72 -6.79
C ALA A 63 3.81 -10.57 -8.12
N GLY A 64 4.08 -9.53 -8.90
CA GLY A 64 3.47 -9.33 -10.22
C GLY A 64 2.09 -8.68 -10.17
N VAL A 65 1.84 -7.79 -9.20
CA VAL A 65 0.67 -6.90 -9.26
C VAL A 65 0.81 -6.01 -10.48
N GLY A 66 -0.19 -6.01 -11.38
CA GLY A 66 -0.06 -5.43 -12.71
C GLY A 66 0.21 -3.93 -12.74
N ARG A 67 -0.37 -3.16 -11.79
CA ARG A 67 -0.13 -1.72 -11.69
C ARG A 67 0.00 -1.26 -10.24
N LEU A 68 1.09 -0.52 -9.99
CA LEU A 68 1.30 0.18 -8.73
C LEU A 68 1.24 1.69 -8.95
N GLU A 69 0.35 2.34 -8.19
CA GLU A 69 0.23 3.78 -8.14
C GLU A 69 0.86 4.29 -6.85
N LEU A 70 1.96 5.01 -6.97
CA LEU A 70 2.87 5.35 -5.88
C LEU A 70 2.79 6.84 -5.57
N VAL A 71 2.50 7.19 -4.32
CA VAL A 71 2.34 8.58 -3.87
C VAL A 71 3.33 8.88 -2.75
N ASP A 72 4.24 9.82 -2.97
CA ASP A 72 5.13 10.34 -1.91
C ASP A 72 5.64 11.73 -2.32
N PRO A 73 5.44 12.79 -1.52
CA PRO A 73 5.89 14.15 -1.85
C PRO A 73 7.38 14.39 -1.59
N ASP A 74 8.04 13.48 -0.86
CA ASP A 74 9.38 13.69 -0.34
C ASP A 74 10.48 13.33 -1.34
N ARG A 75 11.71 13.75 -0.98
CA ARG A 75 12.94 13.33 -1.62
C ARG A 75 13.68 12.30 -0.77
N VAL A 76 14.50 11.51 -1.43
CA VAL A 76 15.39 10.54 -0.76
C VAL A 76 16.46 11.30 0.03
N ASP A 77 16.58 10.99 1.30
CA ASP A 77 17.60 11.52 2.20
C ASP A 77 18.47 10.39 2.76
N VAL A 78 19.72 10.66 3.05
CA VAL A 78 20.68 9.68 3.61
C VAL A 78 20.15 9.10 4.92
N SER A 79 19.52 9.93 5.77
CA SER A 79 18.94 9.51 7.05
C SER A 79 17.78 8.52 6.89
N ASN A 80 17.24 8.37 5.69
CA ASN A 80 16.14 7.45 5.39
C ASN A 80 16.62 6.03 5.07
N LEU A 81 17.85 5.89 4.53
CA LEU A 81 18.31 4.65 3.90
C LEU A 81 18.39 3.44 4.84
N HIS A 82 18.53 3.67 6.14
CA HIS A 82 18.55 2.57 7.12
C HIS A 82 17.22 1.81 7.25
N ARG A 83 16.09 2.38 6.75
CA ARG A 83 14.76 1.77 6.82
C ARG A 83 13.97 1.82 5.50
N GLN A 84 14.31 2.71 4.57
CA GLN A 84 13.63 2.86 3.28
C GLN A 84 14.39 2.11 2.20
N ILE A 85 14.33 0.77 2.26
CA ILE A 85 15.17 -0.15 1.48
C ILE A 85 14.92 -0.12 -0.04
N LEU A 86 13.87 0.52 -0.49
CA LEU A 86 13.55 0.75 -1.90
C LEU A 86 14.53 1.76 -2.54
N HIS A 87 15.05 2.69 -1.73
CA HIS A 87 15.96 3.74 -2.17
C HIS A 87 17.44 3.34 -2.01
N ARG A 88 18.31 4.03 -2.70
CA ARG A 88 19.76 3.76 -2.75
C ARG A 88 20.54 5.05 -2.49
N THR A 89 21.80 4.93 -2.05
CA THR A 89 22.71 6.07 -1.92
C THR A 89 22.82 6.85 -3.25
N ALA A 90 22.82 6.15 -4.37
CA ALA A 90 22.89 6.76 -5.70
C ALA A 90 21.66 7.60 -6.07
N THR A 91 20.52 7.44 -5.36
CA THR A 91 19.28 8.18 -5.61
C THR A 91 19.00 9.27 -4.57
N VAL A 92 19.95 9.56 -3.67
CA VAL A 92 19.84 10.66 -2.70
C VAL A 92 19.57 11.98 -3.44
N GLY A 93 18.57 12.73 -2.99
CA GLY A 93 18.10 13.97 -3.60
C GLY A 93 17.06 13.80 -4.70
N MET A 94 16.86 12.59 -5.26
CA MET A 94 15.73 12.32 -6.18
C MET A 94 14.38 12.34 -5.45
N ALA A 95 13.28 12.60 -6.16
CA ALA A 95 11.96 12.32 -5.63
C ALA A 95 11.86 10.83 -5.24
N LYS A 96 11.26 10.51 -4.09
CA LYS A 96 11.11 9.10 -3.67
C LYS A 96 10.35 8.28 -4.69
N THR A 97 9.37 8.86 -5.34
CA THR A 97 8.58 8.24 -6.40
C THR A 97 9.41 7.88 -7.64
N ASP A 98 10.33 8.76 -8.06
CA ASP A 98 11.24 8.48 -9.17
C ASP A 98 12.28 7.41 -8.83
N SER A 99 12.84 7.48 -7.61
CA SER A 99 13.74 6.47 -7.09
C SER A 99 13.06 5.09 -7.00
N ALA A 100 11.79 5.06 -6.55
CA ALA A 100 10.97 3.86 -6.49
C ALA A 100 10.73 3.28 -7.89
N ARG A 101 10.31 4.10 -8.85
CA ARG A 101 10.10 3.67 -10.24
C ARG A 101 11.34 3.01 -10.83
N VAL A 102 12.52 3.61 -10.66
CA VAL A 102 13.78 3.02 -11.14
C VAL A 102 14.03 1.64 -10.51
N SER A 103 13.88 1.53 -9.19
CA SER A 103 14.12 0.28 -8.46
C SER A 103 13.12 -0.83 -8.83
N LEU A 104 11.83 -0.48 -8.90
CA LEU A 104 10.76 -1.44 -9.15
C LEU A 104 10.72 -1.91 -10.61
N SER A 105 10.96 -1.01 -11.59
CA SER A 105 11.05 -1.41 -12.99
C SER A 105 12.26 -2.30 -13.27
N ALA A 106 13.36 -2.13 -12.52
CA ALA A 106 14.50 -3.03 -12.58
C ALA A 106 14.23 -4.40 -11.92
N LEU A 107 13.37 -4.44 -10.90
CA LEU A 107 12.97 -5.67 -10.22
C LEU A 107 11.98 -6.48 -11.07
N ASN A 108 10.96 -5.82 -11.60
CA ASN A 108 9.93 -6.45 -12.41
C ASN A 108 9.44 -5.48 -13.51
N PRO A 109 9.92 -5.66 -14.76
CA PRO A 109 9.56 -4.78 -15.87
C PRO A 109 8.10 -4.94 -16.34
N ASP A 110 7.42 -6.02 -15.93
CA ASP A 110 6.02 -6.28 -16.32
C ASP A 110 5.00 -5.44 -15.53
N VAL A 111 5.46 -4.79 -14.44
CA VAL A 111 4.60 -3.98 -13.57
C VAL A 111 4.56 -2.53 -14.04
N GLU A 112 3.37 -2.01 -14.30
CA GLU A 112 3.18 -0.60 -14.60
C GLU A 112 3.35 0.24 -13.33
N ILE A 113 4.30 1.17 -13.33
CA ILE A 113 4.57 2.07 -12.20
C ILE A 113 4.11 3.49 -12.54
N VAL A 114 3.02 3.93 -11.91
CA VAL A 114 2.52 5.30 -11.98
C VAL A 114 2.93 6.05 -10.71
N THR A 115 3.37 7.29 -10.85
CA THR A 115 3.97 8.04 -9.74
C THR A 115 3.36 9.43 -9.57
N HIS A 116 3.09 9.82 -8.32
CA HIS A 116 2.64 11.15 -7.93
C HIS A 116 3.64 11.71 -6.90
N ALA A 117 4.45 12.67 -7.32
CA ALA A 117 5.46 13.32 -6.48
C ALA A 117 4.88 14.48 -5.64
N SER A 118 3.59 14.46 -5.40
CA SER A 118 2.85 15.41 -4.57
C SER A 118 1.94 14.68 -3.62
N ARG A 119 1.52 15.36 -2.54
CA ARG A 119 0.48 14.84 -1.65
C ARG A 119 -0.86 14.93 -2.38
N LEU A 120 -1.61 13.83 -2.42
CA LEU A 120 -2.96 13.82 -2.99
C LEU A 120 -3.98 14.20 -1.91
N HIS A 121 -4.91 15.08 -2.25
CA HIS A 121 -5.98 15.56 -1.37
C HIS A 121 -7.32 15.66 -2.10
N GLY A 122 -8.41 15.61 -1.34
CA GLY A 122 -9.76 15.90 -1.84
C GLY A 122 -10.13 15.07 -3.07
N GLY A 123 -10.38 15.73 -4.20
CA GLY A 123 -10.77 15.12 -5.46
C GLY A 123 -9.69 14.20 -6.04
N GLU A 124 -8.43 14.65 -6.06
CA GLU A 124 -7.30 13.87 -6.60
C GLU A 124 -7.11 12.56 -5.85
N LEU A 125 -7.19 12.59 -4.50
CA LEU A 125 -7.12 11.37 -3.69
C LEU A 125 -8.29 10.44 -3.99
N ARG A 126 -9.50 10.96 -4.12
CA ARG A 126 -10.67 10.16 -4.45
C ARG A 126 -10.55 9.50 -5.82
N ASP A 127 -10.05 10.23 -6.82
CA ASP A 127 -9.86 9.70 -8.18
C ASP A 127 -8.81 8.58 -8.19
N ALA A 128 -7.70 8.76 -7.47
CA ALA A 128 -6.67 7.73 -7.30
C ALA A 128 -7.24 6.48 -6.61
N VAL A 129 -7.99 6.64 -5.49
CA VAL A 129 -8.64 5.52 -4.78
C VAL A 129 -9.69 4.84 -5.66
N ALA A 130 -10.45 5.59 -6.47
CA ALA A 130 -11.45 5.00 -7.38
C ALA A 130 -10.81 4.09 -8.43
N GLY A 131 -9.61 4.43 -8.89
CA GLY A 131 -8.88 3.76 -9.97
C GLY A 131 -8.21 2.44 -9.59
N VAL A 132 -8.22 2.03 -8.31
CA VAL A 132 -7.49 0.86 -7.80
C VAL A 132 -8.39 -0.15 -7.10
N ASP A 133 -7.86 -1.35 -6.88
CA ASP A 133 -8.58 -2.45 -6.22
C ASP A 133 -8.31 -2.48 -4.72
N VAL A 134 -7.09 -2.15 -4.30
CA VAL A 134 -6.65 -2.11 -2.90
C VAL A 134 -5.82 -0.86 -2.65
N VAL A 135 -5.98 -0.28 -1.47
CA VAL A 135 -5.19 0.85 -0.99
C VAL A 135 -4.31 0.40 0.16
N VAL A 136 -3.02 0.75 0.12
CA VAL A 136 -2.06 0.49 1.20
C VAL A 136 -1.58 1.81 1.78
N ASP A 137 -1.77 1.95 3.08
CA ASP A 137 -1.37 3.14 3.85
C ASP A 137 0.01 2.93 4.49
N GLY A 138 1.01 3.61 3.97
CA GLY A 138 2.36 3.71 4.54
C GLY A 138 2.66 5.11 5.08
N THR A 139 1.62 5.94 5.33
CA THR A 139 1.78 7.30 5.86
C THR A 139 2.10 7.30 7.36
N ASP A 140 2.67 8.41 7.83
CA ASP A 140 3.14 8.57 9.21
C ASP A 140 2.34 9.62 10.01
N ASN A 141 1.21 10.09 9.49
CA ASN A 141 0.41 11.13 10.13
C ASN A 141 -1.10 10.82 10.11
N PHE A 142 -1.80 11.25 11.14
CA PHE A 142 -3.22 10.97 11.34
C PHE A 142 -4.12 11.66 10.30
N GLU A 143 -3.79 12.88 9.88
CA GLU A 143 -4.60 13.63 8.92
C GLU A 143 -4.76 12.85 7.62
N SER A 144 -3.64 12.39 7.04
CA SER A 144 -3.63 11.58 5.83
C SER A 144 -4.40 10.26 6.01
N ARG A 145 -4.25 9.59 7.16
CA ARG A 145 -4.95 8.33 7.46
C ARG A 145 -6.46 8.49 7.50
N PHE A 146 -6.96 9.54 8.17
CA PHE A 146 -8.39 9.81 8.23
C PHE A 146 -8.96 10.24 6.87
N GLU A 147 -8.22 11.04 6.11
CA GLU A 147 -8.64 11.43 4.76
C GLU A 147 -8.72 10.21 3.84
N LEU A 148 -7.70 9.35 3.88
CA LEU A 148 -7.65 8.11 3.12
C LEU A 148 -8.78 7.16 3.51
N ASN A 149 -9.02 6.96 4.82
CA ASN A 149 -10.12 6.15 5.31
C ASN A 149 -11.48 6.66 4.79
N ARG A 150 -11.72 7.97 4.82
CA ARG A 150 -12.97 8.55 4.29
C ARG A 150 -13.14 8.24 2.80
N ALA A 151 -12.06 8.33 2.01
CA ALA A 151 -12.09 8.00 0.58
C ALA A 151 -12.37 6.50 0.36
N CYS A 152 -11.68 5.62 1.10
CA CYS A 152 -11.87 4.17 1.01
C CYS A 152 -13.28 3.73 1.39
N VAL A 153 -13.85 4.26 2.49
CA VAL A 153 -15.23 3.99 2.90
C VAL A 153 -16.22 4.45 1.84
N ALA A 154 -16.07 5.70 1.34
CA ALA A 154 -17.00 6.27 0.35
C ALA A 154 -16.98 5.51 -0.99
N LEU A 155 -15.83 4.97 -1.37
CA LEU A 155 -15.63 4.25 -2.63
C LEU A 155 -15.63 2.73 -2.48
N ARG A 156 -15.88 2.23 -1.26
CA ARG A 156 -15.91 0.79 -0.94
C ARG A 156 -14.63 0.08 -1.38
N LYS A 157 -13.47 0.63 -1.01
CA LYS A 157 -12.16 0.04 -1.33
C LYS A 157 -11.51 -0.51 -0.06
N PRO A 158 -10.95 -1.72 -0.08
CA PRO A 158 -10.17 -2.25 1.04
C PRO A 158 -8.97 -1.34 1.35
N LEU A 159 -8.70 -1.13 2.63
CA LEU A 159 -7.58 -0.35 3.12
C LEU A 159 -6.68 -1.22 3.99
N VAL A 160 -5.45 -1.41 3.56
CA VAL A 160 -4.41 -2.11 4.33
C VAL A 160 -3.57 -1.07 5.06
N TYR A 161 -3.78 -0.99 6.36
CA TYR A 161 -3.14 -0.02 7.25
C TYR A 161 -1.88 -0.59 7.89
N GLY A 162 -0.89 0.27 8.13
CA GLY A 162 0.28 -0.03 8.95
C GLY A 162 0.78 1.19 9.72
N ALA A 163 1.33 0.95 10.90
CA ALA A 163 2.03 1.97 11.69
C ALA A 163 3.19 1.36 12.47
N VAL A 164 4.23 2.17 12.68
CA VAL A 164 5.42 1.78 13.45
C VAL A 164 5.89 2.94 14.30
N VAL A 165 6.20 2.67 15.56
CA VAL A 165 6.79 3.64 16.51
C VAL A 165 7.85 2.91 17.32
N GLY A 166 9.09 3.39 17.31
CA GLY A 166 10.19 2.77 18.04
C GLY A 166 10.47 1.34 17.60
N MET A 167 10.13 0.38 18.43
CA MET A 167 10.25 -1.06 18.19
C MET A 167 8.90 -1.76 18.10
N GLU A 168 7.80 -1.01 18.10
CA GLU A 168 6.45 -1.53 18.04
C GLU A 168 5.84 -1.24 16.66
N GLY A 169 5.03 -2.17 16.17
CA GLY A 169 4.33 -2.03 14.90
C GLY A 169 2.97 -2.68 14.93
N GLN A 170 2.09 -2.19 14.09
CA GLN A 170 0.74 -2.75 13.90
C GLN A 170 0.35 -2.72 12.43
N ALA A 171 -0.42 -3.70 12.03
CA ALA A 171 -1.06 -3.76 10.72
C ALA A 171 -2.51 -4.22 10.88
N SER A 172 -3.37 -3.75 10.02
CA SER A 172 -4.79 -4.14 9.96
C SER A 172 -5.32 -4.01 8.54
N VAL A 173 -6.33 -4.82 8.22
CA VAL A 173 -7.09 -4.69 6.99
C VAL A 173 -8.49 -4.17 7.33
N PHE A 174 -8.87 -3.05 6.73
CA PHE A 174 -10.21 -2.50 6.83
C PHE A 174 -10.98 -2.83 5.55
N ARG A 175 -11.89 -3.78 5.64
CA ARG A 175 -12.71 -4.25 4.51
C ARG A 175 -13.87 -3.28 4.26
N CYS A 176 -13.52 -2.04 3.84
CA CYS A 176 -14.51 -1.01 3.52
C CYS A 176 -15.43 -1.40 2.35
N ASP A 177 -15.08 -2.44 1.61
CA ASP A 177 -15.86 -3.09 0.55
C ASP A 177 -16.95 -4.03 1.07
N VAL A 178 -16.88 -4.47 2.34
CA VAL A 178 -17.82 -5.39 2.99
C VAL A 178 -18.76 -4.62 3.93
N ASP A 179 -20.06 -4.84 3.80
CA ASP A 179 -21.07 -4.19 4.67
C ASP A 179 -20.92 -4.62 6.13
N GLY A 180 -20.98 -3.66 7.03
CA GLY A 180 -20.84 -3.88 8.46
C GLY A 180 -19.43 -4.06 8.99
N SER A 181 -18.41 -4.09 8.12
CA SER A 181 -17.02 -4.13 8.55
C SER A 181 -16.61 -2.79 9.17
N PRO A 182 -15.82 -2.80 10.28
CA PRO A 182 -15.31 -1.57 10.86
C PRO A 182 -14.29 -0.93 9.91
N CYS A 183 -14.21 0.41 9.92
CA CYS A 183 -13.18 1.16 9.22
C CYS A 183 -12.13 1.70 10.21
N TYR A 184 -11.07 2.34 9.71
CA TYR A 184 -10.02 2.94 10.54
C TYR A 184 -10.60 3.90 11.58
N ALA A 185 -11.55 4.75 11.20
CA ALA A 185 -12.17 5.70 12.13
C ALA A 185 -12.98 5.01 13.23
N CYS A 186 -13.56 3.83 12.99
CA CYS A 186 -14.27 3.08 14.03
C CYS A 186 -13.34 2.62 15.16
N LEU A 187 -12.08 2.33 14.84
CA LEU A 187 -11.09 1.87 15.81
C LEU A 187 -10.34 3.03 16.51
N TYR A 188 -10.16 4.16 15.81
CA TYR A 188 -9.32 5.28 16.27
C TYR A 188 -10.10 6.58 16.44
N GLN A 189 -11.42 6.54 16.62
CA GLN A 189 -12.30 7.72 16.77
C GLN A 189 -11.86 8.64 17.90
N ASP A 190 -11.47 8.07 19.05
CA ASP A 190 -11.09 8.83 20.24
C ASP A 190 -9.76 9.60 20.07
N VAL A 191 -8.98 9.27 19.04
CA VAL A 191 -7.70 9.92 18.77
C VAL A 191 -7.88 11.23 17.99
N ALA A 192 -8.99 11.39 17.25
CA ALA A 192 -9.17 12.48 16.29
C ALA A 192 -10.11 13.61 16.75
N GLY A 193 -10.91 13.44 17.80
CA GLY A 193 -12.07 14.31 17.98
C GLY A 193 -12.55 14.68 19.38
N HIS A 194 -11.88 14.33 20.46
CA HIS A 194 -12.30 14.82 21.78
C HIS A 194 -11.47 16.05 22.20
N PRO A 195 -12.09 17.25 22.30
CA PRO A 195 -11.41 18.46 22.81
C PRO A 195 -10.98 18.34 24.28
N ASP A 196 -11.51 17.37 25.01
CA ASP A 196 -11.26 17.16 26.45
C ASP A 196 -10.51 15.86 26.78
N ALA A 197 -10.07 15.08 25.79
CA ALA A 197 -9.15 14.00 26.07
C ALA A 197 -7.84 14.62 26.53
N GLU A 198 -7.50 14.50 27.83
CA GLU A 198 -6.14 14.73 28.33
C GLU A 198 -5.20 13.76 27.62
N ARG A 199 -4.86 14.11 26.40
CA ARG A 199 -3.91 13.38 25.57
C ARG A 199 -2.53 13.66 26.14
N PRO A 200 -1.75 12.65 26.43
CA PRO A 200 -0.32 12.85 26.37
C PRO A 200 -0.03 13.11 24.87
N ALA A 201 -0.08 14.39 24.49
CA ALA A 201 0.18 14.87 23.12
C ALA A 201 1.58 14.48 22.61
N SER A 202 2.38 13.83 23.42
CA SER A 202 3.78 13.53 23.15
C SER A 202 4.06 12.14 22.60
N SER A 203 3.09 11.21 22.55
CA SER A 203 3.41 9.82 22.20
C SER A 203 3.01 9.36 20.81
N TRP A 204 2.14 10.09 20.08
CA TRP A 204 1.57 9.59 18.81
C TRP A 204 1.61 10.60 17.65
N GLU A 205 1.99 11.86 17.90
CA GLU A 205 1.79 12.95 16.92
C GLU A 205 2.79 13.01 15.78
N ASN A 206 3.97 12.43 15.88
CA ASN A 206 4.90 12.32 14.75
C ASN A 206 5.87 11.17 14.96
N CYS A 207 5.76 10.12 14.19
CA CYS A 207 6.81 9.10 14.08
C CYS A 207 8.17 9.71 13.66
N SER A 208 8.16 10.92 13.09
CA SER A 208 9.38 11.65 12.68
C SER A 208 10.25 12.14 13.85
N GLY A 209 9.68 12.31 15.06
CA GLY A 209 10.43 12.71 16.27
C GLY A 209 10.89 11.55 17.12
N GLN A 210 10.33 10.37 16.94
CA GLN A 210 10.71 9.14 17.64
C GLN A 210 11.50 8.24 16.70
N GLY A 211 12.61 7.70 17.16
CA GLY A 211 13.40 6.75 16.38
C GLY A 211 12.56 5.52 15.99
N VAL A 212 12.92 4.87 14.89
CA VAL A 212 12.31 3.61 14.45
C VAL A 212 13.42 2.63 14.06
N LEU A 213 13.31 1.39 14.53
CA LEU A 213 14.21 0.33 14.12
C LEU A 213 13.81 -0.15 12.71
N GLY A 214 14.72 -0.01 11.73
CA GLY A 214 14.44 -0.31 10.32
C GLY A 214 13.77 -1.66 10.06
N PRO A 215 14.27 -2.79 10.61
CA PRO A 215 13.65 -4.10 10.45
C PRO A 215 12.20 -4.19 10.94
N VAL A 216 11.81 -3.42 11.98
CA VAL A 216 10.42 -3.42 12.46
C VAL A 216 9.50 -2.80 11.41
N ALA A 217 9.91 -1.67 10.81
CA ALA A 217 9.17 -1.08 9.69
C ALA A 217 9.11 -2.05 8.48
N GLY A 218 10.22 -2.73 8.20
CA GLY A 218 10.30 -3.77 7.16
C GLY A 218 9.30 -4.90 7.40
N LEU A 219 9.23 -5.44 8.62
CA LEU A 219 8.30 -6.50 8.99
C LEU A 219 6.83 -6.08 8.80
N VAL A 220 6.45 -4.92 9.32
CA VAL A 220 5.07 -4.41 9.18
C VAL A 220 4.71 -4.19 7.71
N GLY A 221 5.62 -3.61 6.91
CA GLY A 221 5.39 -3.45 5.48
C GLY A 221 5.29 -4.79 4.73
N CYS A 222 6.05 -5.82 5.13
CA CYS A 222 5.89 -7.17 4.58
C CYS A 222 4.52 -7.77 4.93
N ILE A 223 4.03 -7.56 6.15
CA ILE A 223 2.67 -7.97 6.54
C ILE A 223 1.64 -7.22 5.70
N GLN A 224 1.78 -5.90 5.54
CA GLN A 224 0.88 -5.12 4.68
C GLN A 224 0.86 -5.65 3.23
N ALA A 225 2.03 -5.96 2.65
CA ALA A 225 2.11 -6.52 1.30
C ALA A 225 1.40 -7.88 1.23
N THR A 226 1.59 -8.75 2.22
CA THR A 226 0.93 -10.06 2.30
C THR A 226 -0.59 -9.91 2.38
N GLU A 227 -1.08 -9.03 3.25
CA GLU A 227 -2.53 -8.78 3.39
C GLU A 227 -3.13 -8.17 2.11
N ALA A 228 -2.41 -7.25 1.44
CA ALA A 228 -2.85 -6.71 0.16
C ALA A 228 -2.97 -7.80 -0.91
N LEU A 229 -2.00 -8.72 -1.01
CA LEU A 229 -2.06 -9.86 -1.93
C LEU A 229 -3.22 -10.79 -1.58
N LYS A 230 -3.46 -11.11 -0.30
CA LYS A 230 -4.60 -11.92 0.13
C LYS A 230 -5.93 -11.30 -0.30
N VAL A 231 -6.11 -10.00 -0.08
CA VAL A 231 -7.31 -9.27 -0.51
C VAL A 231 -7.49 -9.37 -2.03
N LEU A 232 -6.43 -9.15 -2.82
CA LEU A 232 -6.48 -9.23 -4.29
C LEU A 232 -6.82 -10.65 -4.77
N LEU A 233 -6.35 -11.67 -4.07
CA LEU A 233 -6.63 -13.07 -4.37
C LEU A 233 -8.01 -13.53 -3.89
N GLY A 234 -8.73 -12.69 -3.15
CA GLY A 234 -10.03 -13.03 -2.57
C GLY A 234 -9.96 -13.98 -1.38
N MET A 235 -8.81 -14.03 -0.70
CA MET A 235 -8.64 -14.78 0.54
C MET A 235 -9.20 -13.98 1.72
N ASP A 236 -9.59 -14.69 2.78
CA ASP A 236 -9.97 -14.06 4.04
C ASP A 236 -8.72 -13.40 4.68
N SER A 237 -8.89 -12.16 5.13
CA SER A 237 -7.83 -11.33 5.74
C SER A 237 -8.26 -10.82 7.12
#